data_cf29ad7402801bfd8c727671bc8da1f3
#
_entry.id   cf29ad7402801bfd8c727671bc8da1f3
#
_cell.length_a   1.000
_cell.length_b   1.000
_cell.length_c   1.000
_cell.angle_alpha   90.00
_cell.angle_beta   90.00
_cell.angle_gamma   90.00
#
_symmetry.space_group_name_H-M   'P 1'
#
loop_
_entity.id
_entity.type
_entity.pdbx_description
1 polymer ?
#
loop_
_entity_poly.entity_id
_entity_poly.type
_entity_poly.pdbx_seq_one_letter_code
_entity_poly.pdbx_strand_id
1 'polypeptide(L)'
;MKKWNALLPDPVAGWDSESENDVDIYTIIFLALAVFIFLRLRNVLGQRTGSERPPFDRAARNAVQGAPDSTVVPIAGKVLDQAPLAPTAEVTLPSDRWKGLAESGTVLAQGLDAIAAQDSAFDPRHFISGARSAYEMIVLAFANGDRRALRDLLSSEVYDSFETVIKDREKHEQKTETRFVSIDKAELVGAEQRDRTAQLTVRFVSQMISVTRDKSGTIVDGNPDKVADITDVWTFARDSTSRDPNWKLVGTGSAH
;
A
#
# COMPACT_ATOMS: atom_id res chain seq x y z
N MET A 1 35.42 -11.81 76.92
CA MET A 1 35.77 -12.24 75.57
C MET A 1 34.46 -12.62 74.88
N LYS A 2 33.85 -11.73 74.11
CA LYS A 2 32.59 -11.97 73.38
C LYS A 2 32.91 -12.12 71.84
N LYS A 3 32.60 -13.31 71.36
CA LYS A 3 32.72 -13.63 69.90
C LYS A 3 31.59 -12.97 69.16
N TRP A 4 31.94 -12.16 68.15
CA TRP A 4 31.01 -11.67 67.14
C TRP A 4 31.03 -12.66 65.97
N ASN A 5 29.95 -13.44 65.83
CA ASN A 5 29.68 -14.15 64.53
C ASN A 5 28.87 -13.21 63.67
N ALA A 6 29.49 -12.76 62.60
CA ALA A 6 28.84 -12.05 61.52
C ALA A 6 27.91 -13.02 60.77
N LEU A 7 26.62 -12.71 60.78
CA LEU A 7 25.66 -13.30 59.85
C LEU A 7 25.90 -12.68 58.45
N LEU A 8 26.35 -13.51 57.55
CA LEU A 8 26.26 -13.21 56.11
C LEU A 8 24.83 -13.57 55.67
N PRO A 9 24.12 -12.71 54.92
CA PRO A 9 22.88 -13.11 54.31
C PRO A 9 23.18 -14.04 53.14
N ASP A 10 22.38 -15.11 53.03
CA ASP A 10 22.37 -16.08 51.95
C ASP A 10 22.14 -15.41 50.60
N PRO A 11 22.80 -15.87 49.51
CA PRO A 11 22.45 -15.41 48.16
C PRO A 11 21.09 -15.97 47.84
N VAL A 12 20.11 -15.06 47.73
CA VAL A 12 18.78 -15.39 47.23
C VAL A 12 18.90 -16.00 45.83
N ALA A 13 18.62 -17.30 45.82
CA ALA A 13 18.21 -18.01 44.61
C ALA A 13 16.91 -17.37 44.08
N GLY A 14 16.76 -17.38 42.81
CA GLY A 14 15.46 -17.10 42.18
C GLY A 14 15.50 -16.01 41.13
N TRP A 15 16.28 -16.19 40.10
CA TRP A 15 15.95 -15.64 38.79
C TRP A 15 15.16 -16.73 38.07
N ASP A 16 13.94 -16.96 38.49
CA ASP A 16 12.97 -17.67 37.67
C ASP A 16 12.59 -16.73 36.55
N SER A 17 13.28 -16.91 35.44
CA SER A 17 12.87 -16.37 34.14
C SER A 17 11.64 -17.16 33.68
N GLU A 18 10.48 -16.85 34.23
CA GLU A 18 9.23 -17.11 33.53
C GLU A 18 9.16 -16.12 32.37
N SER A 19 9.74 -16.50 31.26
CA SER A 19 9.36 -15.98 29.96
C SER A 19 7.99 -16.55 29.64
N GLU A 20 6.96 -16.02 30.29
CA GLU A 20 5.61 -16.11 29.77
C GLU A 20 5.65 -15.49 28.38
N ASN A 21 5.37 -16.30 27.39
CA ASN A 21 5.16 -15.89 26.01
C ASN A 21 3.90 -15.00 25.96
N ASP A 22 4.02 -13.77 26.40
CA ASP A 22 3.08 -12.72 26.05
C ASP A 22 3.25 -12.48 24.55
N VAL A 23 2.45 -13.21 23.79
CA VAL A 23 2.35 -12.97 22.35
C VAL A 23 1.61 -11.65 22.21
N ASP A 24 2.37 -10.57 22.09
CA ASP A 24 1.84 -9.22 21.87
C ASP A 24 0.77 -9.26 20.78
N ILE A 25 -0.35 -8.59 20.99
CA ILE A 25 -1.46 -8.51 20.04
C ILE A 25 -0.99 -8.03 18.66
N TYR A 26 0.07 -7.21 18.65
CA TYR A 26 0.77 -6.83 17.41
C TYR A 26 1.42 -8.02 16.74
N THR A 27 2.01 -8.95 17.51
CA THR A 27 2.58 -10.19 16.98
C THR A 27 1.50 -11.06 16.35
N ILE A 28 0.30 -11.10 16.92
CA ILE A 28 -0.85 -11.82 16.35
C ILE A 28 -1.34 -11.13 15.08
N ILE A 29 -1.44 -9.79 15.08
CA ILE A 29 -1.79 -9.01 13.89
C ILE A 29 -0.74 -9.20 12.80
N PHE A 30 0.55 -9.15 13.15
CA PHE A 30 1.65 -9.39 12.21
C PHE A 30 1.68 -10.84 11.71
N LEU A 31 1.38 -11.81 12.58
CA LEU A 31 1.32 -13.22 12.19
C LEU A 31 0.14 -13.46 11.24
N ALA A 32 -1.04 -12.92 11.54
CA ALA A 32 -2.21 -13.00 10.67
C ALA A 32 -1.94 -12.32 9.32
N LEU A 33 -1.27 -11.16 9.34
CA LEU A 33 -0.87 -10.45 8.13
C LEU A 33 0.21 -11.22 7.35
N ALA A 34 1.19 -11.80 8.02
CA ALA A 34 2.24 -12.61 7.40
C ALA A 34 1.65 -13.88 6.76
N VAL A 35 0.69 -14.54 7.42
CA VAL A 35 -0.04 -15.68 6.86
C VAL A 35 -0.86 -15.26 5.65
N PHE A 36 -1.53 -14.12 5.70
CA PHE A 36 -2.28 -13.56 4.57
C PHE A 36 -1.38 -13.26 3.37
N ILE A 37 -0.24 -12.61 3.61
CA ILE A 37 0.77 -12.33 2.55
C ILE A 37 1.32 -13.64 1.99
N PHE A 38 1.61 -14.62 2.83
CA PHE A 38 2.10 -15.94 2.40
C PHE A 38 1.07 -16.69 1.55
N LEU A 39 -0.21 -16.67 1.93
CA LEU A 39 -1.29 -17.29 1.15
C LEU A 39 -1.50 -16.56 -0.17
N ARG A 40 -1.37 -15.24 -0.21
CA ARG A 40 -1.45 -14.45 -1.44
C ARG A 40 -0.27 -14.70 -2.38
N LEU A 41 0.95 -14.79 -1.84
CA LEU A 41 2.15 -15.15 -2.62
C LEU A 41 2.06 -16.57 -3.16
N ARG A 42 1.50 -17.51 -2.40
CA ARG A 42 1.28 -18.88 -2.86
C ARG A 42 0.29 -18.96 -4.03
N ASN A 43 -0.75 -18.12 -4.02
CA ASN A 43 -1.70 -18.04 -5.14
C ASN A 43 -1.09 -17.40 -6.41
N VAL A 44 -0.18 -16.42 -6.26
CA VAL A 44 0.49 -15.76 -7.38
C VAL A 44 1.62 -16.62 -7.95
N LEU A 45 2.37 -17.32 -7.10
CA LEU A 45 3.44 -18.24 -7.53
C LEU A 45 2.92 -19.61 -8.03
N GLY A 46 1.64 -19.93 -7.80
CA GLY A 46 1.02 -21.17 -8.27
C GLY A 46 0.49 -21.12 -9.70
N GLN A 47 0.43 -19.97 -10.33
CA GLN A 47 0.08 -19.84 -11.74
C GLN A 47 1.34 -19.86 -12.60
N ARG A 48 1.79 -21.04 -12.92
CA ARG A 48 2.80 -21.31 -13.93
C ARG A 48 2.23 -20.90 -15.29
N THR A 49 2.47 -19.66 -15.70
CA THR A 49 2.25 -19.23 -17.08
C THR A 49 3.34 -19.85 -17.95
N GLY A 50 3.09 -21.09 -18.39
CA GLY A 50 3.84 -21.72 -19.44
C GLY A 50 3.54 -21.04 -20.77
N SER A 51 4.38 -20.10 -21.15
CA SER A 51 4.53 -19.61 -22.50
C SER A 51 5.97 -19.15 -22.68
N GLU A 52 6.88 -20.10 -22.60
CA GLU A 52 8.20 -19.93 -23.17
C GLU A 52 8.06 -20.00 -24.68
N ARG A 53 8.19 -18.86 -25.37
CA ARG A 53 8.43 -18.83 -26.81
C ARG A 53 9.83 -19.39 -27.04
N PRO A 54 10.00 -20.36 -27.98
CA PRO A 54 11.33 -20.86 -28.31
C PRO A 54 12.17 -19.74 -28.95
N PRO A 55 13.50 -19.77 -28.74
CA PRO A 55 14.41 -18.78 -29.31
C PRO A 55 14.38 -18.87 -30.83
N PHE A 56 14.22 -17.72 -31.46
CA PHE A 56 14.32 -17.59 -32.90
C PHE A 56 15.73 -17.94 -33.35
N ASP A 57 15.86 -19.06 -34.04
CA ASP A 57 17.05 -19.49 -34.75
C ASP A 57 17.30 -18.53 -35.93
N ARG A 58 18.46 -17.88 -35.88
CA ARG A 58 18.99 -17.03 -36.94
C ARG A 58 19.82 -17.90 -37.88
N ALA A 59 19.21 -18.49 -38.87
CA ALA A 59 19.99 -19.00 -40.00
C ALA A 59 19.08 -19.23 -41.23
N ALA A 60 19.17 -18.35 -42.21
CA ALA A 60 19.40 -18.73 -43.57
C ALA A 60 19.52 -17.48 -44.47
N ARG A 61 20.73 -17.32 -44.95
CA ARG A 61 21.10 -16.47 -46.10
C ARG A 61 20.47 -17.03 -47.36
N ASN A 62 20.14 -16.15 -48.27
CA ASN A 62 20.67 -16.07 -49.67
C ASN A 62 19.65 -15.27 -50.49
N ALA A 63 20.10 -14.11 -50.95
CA ALA A 63 20.56 -13.83 -52.29
C ALA A 63 19.53 -14.08 -53.40
N VAL A 64 19.10 -13.01 -54.04
CA VAL A 64 19.22 -12.87 -55.50
C VAL A 64 19.08 -11.38 -55.89
N GLN A 65 19.94 -10.98 -56.77
CA GLN A 65 20.15 -9.73 -57.48
C GLN A 65 18.94 -9.31 -58.32
N GLY A 66 18.89 -7.98 -58.54
CA GLY A 66 18.09 -7.44 -59.66
C GLY A 66 17.80 -5.94 -59.47
N ALA A 67 18.69 -5.07 -59.89
CA ALA A 67 18.33 -3.71 -60.31
C ALA A 67 17.82 -3.79 -61.75
N PRO A 68 17.07 -2.82 -62.31
CA PRO A 68 17.55 -1.45 -62.45
C PRO A 68 16.46 -0.34 -62.38
N ASP A 69 16.96 0.86 -62.14
CA ASP A 69 16.63 2.11 -62.84
C ASP A 69 15.15 2.55 -63.01
N SER A 70 14.84 3.69 -62.39
CA SER A 70 14.09 4.73 -63.13
C SER A 70 13.79 5.96 -62.27
N THR A 71 14.49 7.03 -62.60
CA THR A 71 13.95 8.34 -62.93
C THR A 71 13.35 9.18 -61.81
N VAL A 72 14.19 10.07 -61.32
CA VAL A 72 13.82 11.30 -60.60
C VAL A 72 13.09 12.24 -61.55
N VAL A 73 11.87 12.61 -61.21
CA VAL A 73 11.17 13.75 -61.84
C VAL A 73 11.02 14.85 -60.80
N PRO A 74 11.63 16.03 -61.00
CA PRO A 74 11.37 17.17 -60.16
C PRO A 74 10.08 17.85 -60.61
N ILE A 75 9.06 17.90 -59.76
CA ILE A 75 7.93 18.79 -59.97
C ILE A 75 8.16 20.06 -59.16
N ALA A 76 8.33 21.13 -59.93
CA ALA A 76 8.44 22.51 -59.45
C ALA A 76 7.12 23.00 -58.85
N GLY A 77 7.24 23.65 -57.73
CA GLY A 77 6.54 24.85 -57.31
C GLY A 77 5.02 24.88 -57.26
N LYS A 78 4.49 24.90 -56.02
CA LYS A 78 3.44 25.88 -55.71
C LYS A 78 3.56 26.29 -54.25
N VAL A 79 3.99 27.48 -54.02
CA VAL A 79 3.87 28.19 -52.73
C VAL A 79 2.38 28.36 -52.46
N LEU A 80 1.84 27.65 -51.49
CA LEU A 80 0.51 27.86 -50.97
C LEU A 80 0.67 28.62 -49.62
N ASP A 81 -0.02 29.72 -49.54
CA ASP A 81 -0.13 30.65 -48.40
C ASP A 81 -0.17 29.91 -47.07
N GLN A 82 0.67 30.36 -46.17
CA GLN A 82 0.61 29.99 -44.75
C GLN A 82 -0.70 30.51 -44.16
N ALA A 83 -1.62 29.60 -43.93
CA ALA A 83 -2.69 29.86 -42.97
C ALA A 83 -2.08 30.12 -41.55
N PRO A 84 -2.68 30.99 -40.73
CA PRO A 84 -2.18 31.27 -39.39
C PRO A 84 -2.15 29.96 -38.58
N LEU A 85 -0.99 29.60 -38.07
CA LEU A 85 -0.81 28.50 -37.14
C LEU A 85 -1.77 28.73 -35.96
N ALA A 86 -2.77 27.88 -35.84
CA ALA A 86 -3.52 27.75 -34.60
C ALA A 86 -2.51 27.58 -33.44
N PRO A 87 -2.79 28.10 -32.25
CA PRO A 87 -1.88 27.95 -31.12
C PRO A 87 -1.65 26.44 -30.91
N THR A 88 -0.40 26.05 -31.09
CA THR A 88 0.07 24.71 -30.80
C THR A 88 -0.30 24.47 -29.35
N ALA A 89 -1.28 23.61 -29.10
CA ALA A 89 -1.48 23.08 -27.76
C ALA A 89 -0.11 22.58 -27.34
N GLU A 90 0.44 23.19 -26.28
CA GLU A 90 1.64 22.69 -25.64
C GLU A 90 1.39 21.21 -25.35
N VAL A 91 2.00 20.34 -26.14
CA VAL A 91 2.12 18.94 -25.82
C VAL A 91 3.02 18.93 -24.59
N THR A 92 2.42 19.01 -23.43
CA THR A 92 3.09 18.80 -22.16
C THR A 92 3.78 17.44 -22.27
N LEU A 93 5.10 17.48 -22.35
CA LEU A 93 5.91 16.26 -22.41
C LEU A 93 5.46 15.35 -21.27
N PRO A 94 5.36 14.03 -21.47
CA PRO A 94 4.89 13.08 -20.44
C PRO A 94 5.67 13.15 -19.13
N SER A 95 6.87 13.78 -19.17
CA SER A 95 7.80 13.88 -18.03
C SER A 95 7.34 14.73 -16.85
N ASP A 96 6.39 15.65 -17.02
CA ASP A 96 6.00 16.58 -15.96
C ASP A 96 4.59 16.34 -15.38
N ARG A 97 3.84 15.37 -15.92
CA ARG A 97 2.45 15.12 -15.50
C ARG A 97 2.34 14.80 -14.01
N TRP A 98 3.29 14.04 -13.48
CA TRP A 98 3.29 13.57 -12.08
C TRP A 98 4.29 14.30 -11.20
N LYS A 99 4.67 15.53 -11.57
CA LYS A 99 5.63 16.33 -10.82
C LYS A 99 5.27 16.44 -9.34
N GLY A 100 6.24 16.07 -8.47
CA GLY A 100 6.06 16.05 -7.03
C GLY A 100 5.33 14.80 -6.49
N LEU A 101 4.97 13.85 -7.36
CA LEU A 101 4.36 12.56 -6.98
C LEU A 101 5.20 11.37 -7.43
N ALA A 102 5.72 11.41 -8.65
CA ALA A 102 6.54 10.36 -9.21
C ALA A 102 7.57 10.95 -10.19
N GLU A 103 8.77 10.37 -10.22
CA GLU A 103 9.77 10.70 -11.22
C GLU A 103 9.42 10.05 -12.55
N SER A 104 9.69 10.76 -13.65
CA SER A 104 9.44 10.26 -15.00
C SER A 104 10.16 8.94 -15.27
N GLY A 105 9.45 8.02 -15.93
CA GLY A 105 9.99 6.71 -16.30
C GLY A 105 10.02 5.69 -15.16
N THR A 106 9.65 6.06 -13.93
CA THR A 106 9.52 5.10 -12.83
C THR A 106 8.29 4.19 -13.02
N VAL A 107 8.32 3.03 -12.37
CA VAL A 107 7.16 2.10 -12.33
C VAL A 107 5.92 2.80 -11.78
N LEU A 108 6.09 3.67 -10.78
CA LEU A 108 5.00 4.46 -10.21
C LEU A 108 4.39 5.40 -11.27
N ALA A 109 5.21 6.14 -12.02
CA ALA A 109 4.72 7.04 -13.08
C ALA A 109 3.98 6.27 -14.18
N GLN A 110 4.52 5.13 -14.62
CA GLN A 110 3.89 4.26 -15.61
C GLN A 110 2.54 3.70 -15.12
N GLY A 111 2.46 3.32 -13.84
CA GLY A 111 1.21 2.86 -13.22
C GLY A 111 0.16 3.97 -13.15
N LEU A 112 0.57 5.20 -12.79
CA LEU A 112 -0.31 6.36 -12.79
C LEU A 112 -0.83 6.71 -14.20
N ASP A 113 0.04 6.60 -15.22
CA ASP A 113 -0.36 6.79 -16.62
C ASP A 113 -1.37 5.73 -17.06
N ALA A 114 -1.18 4.47 -16.70
CA ALA A 114 -2.10 3.39 -17.00
C ALA A 114 -3.48 3.59 -16.35
N ILE A 115 -3.54 4.04 -15.10
CA ILE A 115 -4.78 4.37 -14.41
C ILE A 115 -5.48 5.55 -15.10
N ALA A 116 -4.74 6.61 -15.39
CA ALA A 116 -5.29 7.81 -16.02
C ALA A 116 -5.73 7.58 -17.48
N ALA A 117 -5.21 6.56 -18.14
CA ALA A 117 -5.68 6.14 -19.48
C ALA A 117 -7.06 5.47 -19.42
N GLN A 118 -7.39 4.79 -18.32
CA GLN A 118 -8.70 4.15 -18.09
C GLN A 118 -9.71 5.11 -17.47
N ASP A 119 -9.23 6.04 -16.65
CA ASP A 119 -10.05 7.02 -15.93
C ASP A 119 -9.47 8.42 -16.12
N SER A 120 -10.02 9.17 -17.09
CA SER A 120 -9.56 10.53 -17.39
C SER A 120 -9.83 11.54 -16.27
N ALA A 121 -10.72 11.22 -15.33
CA ALA A 121 -11.03 12.05 -14.16
C ALA A 121 -10.13 11.74 -12.95
N PHE A 122 -9.24 10.76 -13.07
CA PHE A 122 -8.34 10.39 -11.98
C PHE A 122 -7.36 11.51 -11.66
N ASP A 123 -7.39 11.95 -10.40
CA ASP A 123 -6.45 12.89 -9.80
C ASP A 123 -5.76 12.25 -8.59
N PRO A 124 -4.46 11.95 -8.67
CA PRO A 124 -3.72 11.34 -7.58
C PRO A 124 -3.58 12.23 -6.35
N ARG A 125 -3.64 13.55 -6.49
CA ARG A 125 -3.58 14.49 -5.34
C ARG A 125 -4.90 14.45 -4.57
N HIS A 126 -6.00 14.43 -5.29
CA HIS A 126 -7.33 14.23 -4.70
C HIS A 126 -7.42 12.87 -4.01
N PHE A 127 -6.90 11.82 -4.65
CA PHE A 127 -6.82 10.48 -4.06
C PHE A 127 -6.01 10.47 -2.75
N ILE A 128 -4.81 11.09 -2.70
CA ILE A 128 -3.99 11.13 -1.46
C ILE A 128 -4.75 11.85 -0.34
N SER A 129 -5.45 12.93 -0.64
CA SER A 129 -6.27 13.64 0.34
C SER A 129 -7.37 12.73 0.90
N GLY A 130 -8.09 12.00 0.03
CA GLY A 130 -9.09 11.02 0.42
C GLY A 130 -8.50 9.85 1.21
N ALA A 131 -7.33 9.35 0.80
CA ALA A 131 -6.63 8.26 1.47
C ALA A 131 -6.19 8.62 2.90
N ARG A 132 -5.76 9.88 3.15
CA ARG A 132 -5.47 10.38 4.50
C ARG A 132 -6.72 10.35 5.38
N SER A 133 -7.84 10.84 4.88
CA SER A 133 -9.11 10.80 5.62
C SER A 133 -9.59 9.37 5.87
N ALA A 134 -9.48 8.49 4.87
CA ALA A 134 -9.83 7.09 5.02
C ALA A 134 -8.94 6.37 6.05
N TYR A 135 -7.63 6.66 6.04
CA TYR A 135 -6.69 6.10 7.02
C TYR A 135 -7.11 6.42 8.46
N GLU A 136 -7.36 7.70 8.77
CA GLU A 136 -7.80 8.12 10.09
C GLU A 136 -9.15 7.47 10.48
N MET A 137 -10.13 7.49 9.57
CA MET A 137 -11.44 6.88 9.81
C MET A 137 -11.34 5.38 10.09
N ILE A 138 -10.52 4.65 9.33
CA ILE A 138 -10.35 3.19 9.49
C ILE A 138 -9.68 2.87 10.82
N VAL A 139 -8.60 3.59 11.17
CA VAL A 139 -7.88 3.40 12.45
C VAL A 139 -8.82 3.61 13.63
N LEU A 140 -9.58 4.71 13.63
CA LEU A 140 -10.52 5.01 14.71
C LEU A 140 -11.70 4.06 14.74
N ALA A 141 -12.27 3.70 13.59
CA ALA A 141 -13.37 2.73 13.50
C ALA A 141 -12.94 1.34 13.99
N PHE A 142 -11.72 0.92 13.66
CA PHE A 142 -11.17 -0.34 14.13
C PHE A 142 -10.94 -0.36 15.65
N ALA A 143 -10.37 0.71 16.20
CA ALA A 143 -10.20 0.85 17.64
C ALA A 143 -11.54 0.76 18.39
N ASN A 144 -12.56 1.46 17.88
CA ASN A 144 -13.89 1.52 18.46
C ASN A 144 -14.78 0.29 18.15
N GLY A 145 -14.34 -0.62 17.29
CA GLY A 145 -15.15 -1.76 16.85
C GLY A 145 -16.34 -1.36 15.95
N ASP A 146 -16.27 -0.21 15.29
CA ASP A 146 -17.34 0.28 14.40
C ASP A 146 -17.33 -0.48 13.07
N ARG A 147 -18.03 -1.62 13.09
CA ARG A 147 -18.15 -2.51 11.93
C ARG A 147 -18.87 -1.86 10.76
N ARG A 148 -19.76 -0.89 11.02
CA ARG A 148 -20.51 -0.22 9.95
C ARG A 148 -19.60 0.68 9.14
N ALA A 149 -18.83 1.54 9.80
CA ALA A 149 -17.86 2.41 9.13
C ALA A 149 -16.80 1.59 8.38
N LEU A 150 -16.31 0.50 8.98
CA LEU A 150 -15.31 -0.38 8.35
C LEU A 150 -15.85 -1.04 7.07
N ARG A 151 -17.10 -1.48 7.03
CA ARG A 151 -17.70 -2.14 5.87
C ARG A 151 -17.76 -1.24 4.64
N ASP A 152 -17.94 0.05 4.85
CA ASP A 152 -17.98 1.03 3.76
C ASP A 152 -16.59 1.37 3.21
N LEU A 153 -15.54 1.21 4.01
CA LEU A 153 -14.16 1.61 3.68
C LEU A 153 -13.26 0.44 3.24
N LEU A 154 -13.62 -0.80 3.62
CA LEU A 154 -12.79 -1.97 3.40
C LEU A 154 -13.35 -2.87 2.29
N SER A 155 -12.48 -3.65 1.65
CA SER A 155 -12.90 -4.83 0.90
C SER A 155 -13.44 -5.90 1.85
N SER A 156 -14.21 -6.87 1.34
CA SER A 156 -14.72 -7.98 2.14
C SER A 156 -13.60 -8.74 2.87
N GLU A 157 -12.51 -9.03 2.18
CA GLU A 157 -11.38 -9.80 2.75
C GLU A 157 -10.70 -9.05 3.92
N VAL A 158 -10.44 -7.76 3.75
CA VAL A 158 -9.84 -6.94 4.82
C VAL A 158 -10.85 -6.75 5.96
N TYR A 159 -12.13 -6.54 5.63
CA TYR A 159 -13.18 -6.44 6.64
C TYR A 159 -13.28 -7.70 7.51
N ASP A 160 -13.28 -8.90 6.91
CA ASP A 160 -13.38 -10.17 7.64
C ASP A 160 -12.18 -10.35 8.60
N SER A 161 -10.99 -9.94 8.16
CA SER A 161 -9.78 -9.97 8.98
C SER A 161 -9.90 -9.01 10.18
N PHE A 162 -10.36 -7.78 9.96
CA PHE A 162 -10.56 -6.78 11.01
C PHE A 162 -11.67 -7.21 11.98
N GLU A 163 -12.78 -7.75 11.45
CA GLU A 163 -13.88 -8.24 12.27
C GLU A 163 -13.44 -9.37 13.19
N THR A 164 -12.55 -10.26 12.72
CA THR A 164 -12.00 -11.35 13.54
C THR A 164 -11.26 -10.80 14.76
N VAL A 165 -10.41 -9.80 14.57
CA VAL A 165 -9.67 -9.15 15.67
C VAL A 165 -10.63 -8.41 16.63
N ILE A 166 -11.63 -7.72 16.10
CA ILE A 166 -12.65 -7.05 16.93
C ILE A 166 -13.41 -8.07 17.79
N LYS A 167 -13.84 -9.20 17.20
CA LYS A 167 -14.53 -10.29 17.94
C LYS A 167 -13.63 -10.90 19.02
N ASP A 168 -12.35 -11.06 18.75
CA ASP A 168 -11.41 -11.58 19.73
C ASP A 168 -11.24 -10.64 20.92
N ARG A 169 -11.06 -9.33 20.67
CA ARG A 169 -11.04 -8.31 21.73
C ARG A 169 -12.32 -8.31 22.58
N GLU A 170 -13.49 -8.39 21.93
CA GLU A 170 -14.79 -8.47 22.63
C GLU A 170 -14.89 -9.72 23.50
N LYS A 171 -14.43 -10.88 22.99
CA LYS A 171 -14.41 -12.13 23.73
C LYS A 171 -13.55 -12.04 25.01
N HIS A 172 -12.45 -11.29 24.95
CA HIS A 172 -11.58 -11.05 26.09
C HIS A 172 -12.02 -9.84 26.94
N GLU A 173 -13.18 -9.26 26.64
CA GLU A 173 -13.72 -8.06 27.31
C GLU A 173 -12.71 -6.88 27.31
N GLN A 174 -11.90 -6.79 26.26
CA GLN A 174 -10.90 -5.75 26.07
C GLN A 174 -11.48 -4.54 25.33
N LYS A 175 -11.05 -3.35 25.75
CA LYS A 175 -11.43 -2.09 25.13
C LYS A 175 -10.18 -1.35 24.69
N THR A 176 -10.12 -1.02 23.39
CA THR A 176 -9.05 -0.21 22.83
C THR A 176 -9.51 1.24 22.72
N GLU A 177 -8.67 2.15 23.18
CA GLU A 177 -8.85 3.59 23.05
C GLU A 177 -7.68 4.13 22.23
N THR A 178 -7.98 4.71 21.06
CA THR A 178 -6.98 5.31 20.19
C THR A 178 -7.27 6.77 19.99
N ARG A 179 -6.26 7.60 20.24
CA ARG A 179 -6.27 9.02 19.93
C ARG A 179 -5.30 9.28 18.78
N PHE A 180 -5.87 9.67 17.67
CA PHE A 180 -5.10 10.06 16.49
C PHE A 180 -4.49 11.45 16.72
N VAL A 181 -3.19 11.62 16.44
CA VAL A 181 -2.46 12.89 16.63
C VAL A 181 -2.24 13.57 15.30
N SER A 182 -1.56 12.91 14.36
CA SER A 182 -1.26 13.49 13.04
C SER A 182 -0.97 12.41 11.98
N ILE A 183 -1.10 12.80 10.71
CA ILE A 183 -0.44 12.13 9.60
C ILE A 183 0.68 13.06 9.12
N ASP A 184 1.91 12.72 9.43
CA ASP A 184 3.07 13.53 9.06
C ASP A 184 3.35 13.38 7.57
N LYS A 185 3.18 12.17 7.03
CA LYS A 185 3.46 11.86 5.63
C LYS A 185 2.45 10.89 5.04
N ALA A 186 2.08 11.11 3.78
CA ALA A 186 1.33 10.17 2.97
C ALA A 186 1.88 10.25 1.54
N GLU A 187 2.52 9.18 1.09
CA GLU A 187 3.23 9.13 -0.19
C GLU A 187 2.73 7.95 -1.02
N LEU A 188 2.51 8.19 -2.31
CA LEU A 188 2.30 7.11 -3.26
C LEU A 188 3.62 6.35 -3.44
N VAL A 189 3.58 5.04 -3.18
CA VAL A 189 4.72 4.14 -3.36
C VAL A 189 4.46 3.05 -4.40
N GLY A 190 3.21 2.92 -4.86
CA GLY A 190 2.82 1.99 -5.91
C GLY A 190 1.55 2.45 -6.64
N ALA A 191 1.50 2.18 -7.93
CA ALA A 191 0.33 2.36 -8.78
C ALA A 191 0.28 1.24 -9.79
N GLU A 192 -0.88 0.63 -9.95
CA GLU A 192 -1.07 -0.48 -10.88
C GLU A 192 -2.50 -0.47 -11.44
N GLN A 193 -2.61 -0.70 -12.75
CA GLN A 193 -3.88 -0.98 -13.41
C GLN A 193 -3.88 -2.43 -13.84
N ARG A 194 -4.78 -3.24 -13.29
CA ARG A 194 -5.00 -4.64 -13.71
C ARG A 194 -6.42 -4.77 -14.23
N ASP A 195 -6.54 -5.04 -15.50
CA ASP A 195 -7.84 -5.12 -16.18
C ASP A 195 -8.68 -3.87 -15.88
N ARG A 196 -9.75 -4.04 -15.10
CA ARG A 196 -10.67 -2.96 -14.71
C ARG A 196 -10.38 -2.39 -13.32
N THR A 197 -9.36 -2.89 -12.62
CA THR A 197 -9.09 -2.51 -11.24
C THR A 197 -7.84 -1.65 -11.17
N ALA A 198 -8.02 -0.42 -10.75
CA ALA A 198 -6.94 0.46 -10.35
C ALA A 198 -6.54 0.17 -8.90
N GLN A 199 -5.24 0.05 -8.64
CA GLN A 199 -4.68 -0.12 -7.31
C GLN A 199 -3.64 0.96 -7.03
N LEU A 200 -3.71 1.57 -5.86
CA LEU A 200 -2.77 2.58 -5.40
C LEU A 200 -2.27 2.22 -4.00
N THR A 201 -0.97 2.20 -3.84
CA THR A 201 -0.33 1.90 -2.56
C THR A 201 0.25 3.18 -1.98
N VAL A 202 -0.14 3.46 -0.74
CA VAL A 202 0.29 4.66 0.02
C VAL A 202 1.06 4.22 1.24
N ARG A 203 2.20 4.87 1.47
CA ARG A 203 2.94 4.79 2.72
C ARG A 203 2.52 5.97 3.59
N PHE A 204 2.00 5.67 4.77
CA PHE A 204 1.66 6.65 5.80
C PHE A 204 2.73 6.66 6.89
N VAL A 205 3.08 7.84 7.35
CA VAL A 205 3.78 8.05 8.62
C VAL A 205 2.84 8.87 9.50
N SER A 206 2.45 8.32 10.62
CA SER A 206 1.44 8.90 11.49
C SER A 206 1.85 8.80 12.95
N GLN A 207 1.23 9.63 13.78
CA GLN A 207 1.40 9.65 15.21
C GLN A 207 0.06 9.38 15.90
N MET A 208 0.07 8.47 16.84
CA MET A 208 -1.11 8.16 17.63
C MET A 208 -0.76 7.68 19.04
N ILE A 209 -1.72 7.81 19.96
CA ILE A 209 -1.69 7.23 21.28
C ILE A 209 -2.72 6.11 21.28
N SER A 210 -2.32 4.89 21.64
CA SER A 210 -3.25 3.76 21.72
C SER A 210 -3.02 3.01 23.01
N VAL A 211 -4.11 2.57 23.62
CA VAL A 211 -4.10 1.75 24.83
C VAL A 211 -5.26 0.77 24.80
N THR A 212 -4.98 -0.47 25.15
CA THR A 212 -5.99 -1.51 25.34
C THR A 212 -6.07 -1.88 26.80
N ARG A 213 -7.29 -1.92 27.34
CA ARG A 213 -7.57 -2.26 28.74
C ARG A 213 -8.47 -3.48 28.79
N ASP A 214 -8.26 -4.30 29.82
CA ASP A 214 -9.18 -5.37 30.16
C ASP A 214 -10.42 -4.84 30.89
N LYS A 215 -11.34 -5.74 31.28
CA LYS A 215 -12.56 -5.41 32.04
C LYS A 215 -12.29 -4.79 33.42
N SER A 216 -11.11 -5.03 34.00
CA SER A 216 -10.71 -4.45 35.28
C SER A 216 -10.13 -3.04 35.14
N GLY A 217 -9.91 -2.58 33.90
CA GLY A 217 -9.26 -1.31 33.58
C GLY A 217 -7.73 -1.41 33.54
N THR A 218 -7.16 -2.61 33.73
CA THR A 218 -5.72 -2.83 33.64
C THR A 218 -5.27 -2.69 32.19
N ILE A 219 -4.15 -2.01 31.97
CA ILE A 219 -3.55 -1.90 30.64
C ILE A 219 -2.95 -3.25 30.26
N VAL A 220 -3.45 -3.84 29.16
CA VAL A 220 -2.94 -5.09 28.58
C VAL A 220 -2.07 -4.84 27.37
N ASP A 221 -2.21 -3.65 26.73
CA ASP A 221 -1.40 -3.27 25.58
C ASP A 221 -1.37 -1.76 25.40
N GLY A 222 -0.27 -1.24 24.84
CA GLY A 222 -0.08 0.18 24.57
C GLY A 222 0.30 1.03 25.77
N ASN A 223 0.31 2.35 25.56
CA ASN A 223 0.64 3.32 26.62
C ASN A 223 -0.17 4.61 26.42
N PRO A 224 -1.01 5.03 27.39
CA PRO A 224 -1.87 6.20 27.27
C PRO A 224 -1.12 7.54 27.23
N ASP A 225 0.13 7.55 27.72
CA ASP A 225 0.93 8.77 27.86
C ASP A 225 2.02 8.91 26.77
N LYS A 226 2.13 7.89 25.89
CA LYS A 226 3.17 7.85 24.87
C LYS A 226 2.58 7.99 23.47
N VAL A 227 3.06 8.99 22.73
CA VAL A 227 2.85 9.08 21.28
C VAL A 227 3.75 8.05 20.60
N ALA A 228 3.16 7.23 19.76
CA ALA A 228 3.87 6.26 18.93
C ALA A 228 3.92 6.73 17.48
N ASP A 229 5.10 6.62 16.87
CA ASP A 229 5.28 6.81 15.42
C ASP A 229 4.96 5.49 14.71
N ILE A 230 4.02 5.54 13.78
CA ILE A 230 3.55 4.37 13.04
C ILE A 230 3.85 4.58 11.56
N THR A 231 4.42 3.55 10.93
CA THR A 231 4.62 3.54 9.48
C THR A 231 3.84 2.38 8.87
N ASP A 232 2.82 2.72 8.10
CA ASP A 232 1.93 1.78 7.43
C ASP A 232 2.03 1.88 5.91
N VAL A 233 1.87 0.76 5.23
CA VAL A 233 1.78 0.68 3.77
C VAL A 233 0.44 0.05 3.39
N TRP A 234 -0.47 0.88 2.88
CA TRP A 234 -1.84 0.48 2.58
C TRP A 234 -2.13 0.52 1.08
N THR A 235 -2.80 -0.49 0.59
CA THR A 235 -3.24 -0.57 -0.82
C THR A 235 -4.73 -0.38 -0.91
N PHE A 236 -5.13 0.61 -1.71
CA PHE A 236 -6.52 0.89 -2.05
C PHE A 236 -6.81 0.43 -3.47
N ALA A 237 -8.02 -0.03 -3.72
CA ALA A 237 -8.46 -0.42 -5.05
C ALA A 237 -9.83 0.16 -5.38
N ARG A 238 -10.05 0.38 -6.69
CA ARG A 238 -11.32 0.81 -7.26
C ARG A 238 -11.51 0.17 -8.65
N ASP A 239 -12.73 -0.21 -8.97
CA ASP A 239 -13.09 -0.57 -10.36
C ASP A 239 -13.19 0.71 -11.20
N SER A 240 -12.29 0.89 -12.17
CA SER A 240 -12.23 2.06 -13.04
C SER A 240 -13.48 2.25 -13.91
N THR A 241 -14.30 1.21 -14.05
CA THR A 241 -15.55 1.24 -14.83
C THR A 241 -16.80 1.43 -13.95
N SER A 242 -16.63 1.40 -12.64
CA SER A 242 -17.72 1.59 -11.67
C SER A 242 -18.15 3.05 -11.62
N ARG A 243 -19.46 3.28 -11.43
CA ARG A 243 -19.99 4.61 -11.10
C ARG A 243 -19.70 5.03 -9.65
N ASP A 244 -19.32 4.07 -8.80
CA ASP A 244 -18.87 4.34 -7.44
C ASP A 244 -17.46 4.93 -7.46
N PRO A 245 -17.27 6.19 -7.04
CA PRO A 245 -15.96 6.83 -7.03
C PRO A 245 -15.09 6.38 -5.85
N ASN A 246 -15.64 5.60 -4.93
CA ASN A 246 -14.97 5.27 -3.67
C ASN A 246 -13.88 4.22 -3.85
N TRP A 247 -12.75 4.48 -3.25
CA TRP A 247 -11.66 3.54 -3.11
C TRP A 247 -11.84 2.72 -1.83
N LYS A 248 -11.59 1.42 -1.91
CA LYS A 248 -11.65 0.52 -0.76
C LYS A 248 -10.27 0.03 -0.40
N LEU A 249 -10.00 -0.07 0.90
CA LEU A 249 -8.77 -0.70 1.38
C LEU A 249 -8.81 -2.20 1.08
N VAL A 250 -7.81 -2.69 0.33
CA VAL A 250 -7.68 -4.09 -0.10
C VAL A 250 -6.44 -4.77 0.47
N GLY A 251 -5.58 -4.04 1.15
CA GLY A 251 -4.39 -4.60 1.77
C GLY A 251 -3.73 -3.63 2.73
N THR A 252 -3.21 -4.17 3.81
CA THR A 252 -2.42 -3.45 4.82
C THR A 252 -1.06 -4.11 4.99
N GLY A 253 -0.04 -3.33 5.28
CA GLY A 253 1.30 -3.76 5.62
C GLY A 253 1.96 -2.73 6.51
N SER A 254 3.01 -3.13 7.22
CA SER A 254 3.90 -2.21 7.95
C SER A 254 5.24 -2.15 7.25
N ALA A 255 5.86 -0.98 7.20
CA ALA A 255 7.23 -0.83 6.78
C ALA A 255 8.11 -0.79 8.06
N HIS A 256 9.08 -1.68 8.10
CA HIS A 256 10.13 -1.69 9.12
C HIS A 256 11.29 -0.81 8.70
#